data_362a0b0c5082ccacd971bf54c74895ef
#
_entry.id   362a0b0c5082ccacd971bf54c74895ef
#
_cell.length_a   1.000
_cell.length_b   1.000
_cell.length_c   1.000
_cell.angle_alpha   90.00
_cell.angle_beta   90.00
_cell.angle_gamma   90.00
#
_symmetry.space_group_name_H-M   'P 1'
#
loop_
_entity.id
_entity.type
_entity.pdbx_description
1 polymer ?
#
loop_
_entity_poly.entity_id
_entity_poly.type
_entity_poly.pdbx_seq_one_letter_code
_entity_poly.pdbx_strand_id
1 'polypeptide(L)'
;MAEHSAYQRGVIKRYYEHRDTIAVHKLAETISNLYLEKNQAKVTTLWEAAYKLMQQAGIPINQACVVVEDRDLAELAKIVSELST
;
A
#
# COMPACT_ATOMS: atom_id res chain seq x y z
N MET A 1 -15.42 24.88 -6.31
CA MET A 1 -14.78 24.44 -6.48
C MET A 1 -14.95 23.51 -6.50
N ALA A 2 -15.99 23.15 -6.74
CA ALA A 2 -15.61 21.97 -6.96
C ALA A 2 -14.33 22.09 -7.24
N GLU A 3 -14.15 23.19 -7.60
CA GLU A 3 -12.93 23.39 -7.61
C GLU A 3 -12.38 22.89 -6.41
N HIS A 4 -13.05 22.97 -5.30
CA HIS A 4 -12.54 22.41 -4.12
C HIS A 4 -12.27 20.95 -4.31
N SER A 5 -13.19 20.20 -4.84
CA SER A 5 -12.96 18.82 -5.10
C SER A 5 -11.89 18.62 -6.10
N ALA A 6 -11.87 19.41 -7.13
CA ALA A 6 -10.85 19.29 -8.14
C ALA A 6 -9.49 19.64 -7.57
N TYR A 7 -9.45 20.61 -6.68
CA TYR A 7 -8.22 20.97 -6.03
C TYR A 7 -7.71 19.82 -5.18
N GLN A 8 -8.59 19.18 -4.43
CA GLN A 8 -8.20 18.05 -3.62
C GLN A 8 -7.70 16.92 -4.49
N ARG A 9 -8.32 16.70 -5.62
CA ARG A 9 -7.84 15.69 -6.54
C ARG A 9 -6.48 16.04 -7.05
N GLY A 10 -6.22 17.31 -7.30
CA GLY A 10 -4.90 17.75 -7.72
C GLY A 10 -3.85 17.47 -6.67
N VAL A 11 -4.19 17.69 -5.41
CA VAL A 11 -3.27 17.41 -4.33
C VAL A 11 -3.00 15.91 -4.24
N ILE A 12 -4.03 15.09 -4.33
CA ILE A 12 -3.87 13.65 -4.29
C ILE A 12 -3.02 13.17 -5.47
N LYS A 13 -3.25 13.73 -6.63
CA LYS A 13 -2.47 13.37 -7.79
C LYS A 13 -0.99 13.68 -7.59
N ARG A 14 -0.70 14.84 -7.01
CA ARG A 14 0.66 15.23 -6.73
C ARG A 14 1.31 14.25 -5.77
N TYR A 15 0.56 13.82 -4.76
CA TYR A 15 1.03 12.84 -3.81
C TYR A 15 1.41 11.54 -4.53
N TYR A 16 0.54 11.07 -5.42
CA TYR A 16 0.82 9.85 -6.17
C TYR A 16 1.99 10.02 -7.13
N GLU A 17 2.18 11.20 -7.67
CA GLU A 17 3.30 11.43 -8.57
C GLU A 17 4.64 11.30 -7.87
N HIS A 18 4.66 11.55 -6.58
CA HIS A 18 5.90 11.48 -5.81
C HIS A 18 6.06 10.14 -5.09
N ARG A 19 5.14 9.21 -5.30
CA ARG A 19 5.25 7.93 -4.65
C ARG A 19 6.41 7.12 -5.25
N ASP A 20 6.92 6.21 -4.44
CA ASP A 20 7.99 5.33 -4.88
C ASP A 20 7.38 4.21 -5.72
N THR A 21 7.53 4.29 -7.03
CA THR A 21 6.95 3.31 -7.95
C THR A 21 7.53 1.93 -7.73
N ILE A 22 8.82 1.85 -7.37
CA ILE A 22 9.44 0.57 -7.09
C ILE A 22 8.79 -0.08 -5.86
N ALA A 23 8.51 0.72 -4.83
CA ALA A 23 7.85 0.21 -3.65
C ALA A 23 6.46 -0.31 -3.97
N VAL A 24 5.73 0.39 -4.85
CA VAL A 24 4.40 -0.06 -5.24
C VAL A 24 4.47 -1.41 -5.96
N HIS A 25 5.43 -1.57 -6.86
CA HIS A 25 5.60 -2.84 -7.56
C HIS A 25 5.97 -3.96 -6.60
N LYS A 26 6.85 -3.67 -5.65
CA LYS A 26 7.23 -4.68 -4.66
C LYS A 26 6.07 -5.04 -3.75
N LEU A 27 5.20 -4.08 -3.45
CA LEU A 27 3.99 -4.37 -2.69
C LEU A 27 3.09 -5.34 -3.45
N ALA A 28 2.93 -5.12 -4.75
CA ALA A 28 2.11 -6.02 -5.57
C ALA A 28 2.68 -7.43 -5.54
N GLU A 29 4.00 -7.56 -5.63
CA GLU A 29 4.65 -8.87 -5.55
C GLU A 29 4.45 -9.48 -4.17
N THR A 30 4.55 -8.67 -3.13
CA THR A 30 4.37 -9.15 -1.76
C THR A 30 2.96 -9.68 -1.56
N ILE A 31 1.97 -9.01 -2.14
CA ILE A 31 0.59 -9.48 -2.06
C ILE A 31 0.46 -10.85 -2.70
N SER A 32 1.04 -11.03 -3.89
CA SER A 32 1.01 -12.34 -4.55
C SER A 32 1.66 -13.40 -3.68
N ASN A 33 2.79 -13.08 -3.07
CA ASN A 33 3.47 -14.01 -2.20
C ASN A 33 2.63 -14.35 -0.97
N LEU A 34 1.92 -13.34 -0.42
CA LEU A 34 1.06 -13.57 0.73
C LEU A 34 -0.09 -14.50 0.40
N TYR A 35 -0.63 -14.40 -0.81
CA TYR A 35 -1.69 -15.32 -1.24
C TYR A 35 -1.21 -16.75 -1.34
N LEU A 36 0.05 -16.94 -1.71
CA LEU A 36 0.57 -18.26 -1.97
C LEU A 36 1.30 -18.89 -0.79
N GLU A 37 1.80 -18.06 0.14
CA GLU A 37 2.64 -18.56 1.21
C GLU A 37 1.83 -19.21 2.30
N LYS A 38 2.23 -20.41 2.71
CA LYS A 38 1.53 -21.15 3.76
C LYS A 38 2.34 -21.24 5.04
N ASN A 39 3.61 -20.91 5.01
CA ASN A 39 4.47 -20.95 6.18
C ASN A 39 4.27 -19.68 7.00
N GLN A 40 3.82 -19.83 8.25
CA GLN A 40 3.48 -18.68 9.09
C GLN A 40 4.67 -17.77 9.34
N ALA A 41 5.86 -18.32 9.48
CA ALA A 41 7.04 -17.50 9.69
C ALA A 41 7.31 -16.62 8.49
N LYS A 42 7.14 -17.17 7.28
CA LYS A 42 7.32 -16.40 6.07
C LYS A 42 6.22 -15.38 5.88
N VAL A 43 4.99 -15.73 6.26
CA VAL A 43 3.87 -14.79 6.20
C VAL A 43 4.16 -13.58 7.08
N THR A 44 4.68 -13.81 8.28
CA THR A 44 5.03 -12.72 9.17
C THR A 44 6.09 -11.82 8.55
N THR A 45 7.12 -12.42 7.96
CA THR A 45 8.17 -11.66 7.30
C THR A 45 7.62 -10.85 6.13
N LEU A 46 6.70 -11.44 5.37
CA LEU A 46 6.08 -10.73 4.25
C LEU A 46 5.27 -9.53 4.73
N TRP A 47 4.54 -9.67 5.83
CA TRP A 47 3.80 -8.54 6.37
C TRP A 47 4.72 -7.43 6.87
N GLU A 48 5.87 -7.81 7.46
CA GLU A 48 6.84 -6.81 7.88
C GLU A 48 7.39 -6.06 6.67
N ALA A 49 7.67 -6.79 5.61
CA ALA A 49 8.14 -6.16 4.37
C ALA A 49 7.06 -5.25 3.79
N ALA A 50 5.80 -5.71 3.82
CA ALA A 50 4.70 -4.90 3.33
C ALA A 50 4.58 -3.60 4.10
N TYR A 51 4.76 -3.66 5.41
CA TYR A 51 4.70 -2.46 6.24
C TYR A 51 5.73 -1.43 5.79
N LYS A 52 6.97 -1.88 5.61
CA LYS A 52 8.03 -0.98 5.18
C LYS A 52 7.76 -0.43 3.78
N LEU A 53 7.28 -1.28 2.89
CA LEU A 53 6.99 -0.85 1.53
C LEU A 53 5.84 0.14 1.49
N MET A 54 4.84 -0.03 2.36
CA MET A 54 3.75 0.93 2.43
C MET A 54 4.25 2.30 2.84
N GLN A 55 5.18 2.35 3.78
CA GLN A 55 5.76 3.63 4.18
C GLN A 55 6.54 4.26 3.04
N GLN A 56 7.32 3.46 2.30
CA GLN A 56 8.06 3.96 1.16
C GLN A 56 7.15 4.45 0.05
N ALA A 57 5.99 3.82 -0.08
CA ALA A 57 5.02 4.23 -1.10
C ALA A 57 4.22 5.46 -0.67
N GLY A 58 4.43 5.95 0.54
CA GLY A 58 3.77 7.17 0.99
C GLY A 58 2.47 6.94 1.73
N ILE A 59 2.14 5.70 2.07
CA ILE A 59 0.92 5.41 2.81
C ILE A 59 1.09 5.87 4.26
N PRO A 60 0.10 6.58 4.82
CA PRO A 60 0.20 7.03 6.20
C PRO A 60 0.44 5.87 7.17
N ILE A 61 1.29 6.11 8.16
CA ILE A 61 1.70 5.04 9.07
C ILE A 61 0.52 4.47 9.83
N ASN A 62 -0.47 5.29 10.18
CA ASN A 62 -1.65 4.80 10.90
C ASN A 62 -2.40 3.77 10.06
N GLN A 63 -2.56 4.06 8.78
CA GLN A 63 -3.25 3.15 7.89
C GLN A 63 -2.45 1.86 7.69
N ALA A 64 -1.14 2.01 7.52
CA ALA A 64 -0.27 0.84 7.34
C ALA A 64 -0.31 -0.06 8.58
N CYS A 65 -0.29 0.53 9.76
CA CYS A 65 -0.35 -0.25 10.99
C CYS A 65 -1.63 -1.07 11.09
N VAL A 66 -2.77 -0.46 10.78
CA VAL A 66 -4.04 -1.17 10.87
C VAL A 66 -4.08 -2.34 9.90
N VAL A 67 -3.62 -2.11 8.66
CA VAL A 67 -3.62 -3.16 7.65
C VAL A 67 -2.76 -4.34 8.10
N VAL A 68 -1.59 -4.06 8.65
CA VAL A 68 -0.66 -5.11 9.05
C VAL A 68 -1.16 -5.84 10.31
N GLU A 69 -1.68 -5.10 11.26
CA GLU A 69 -2.16 -5.72 12.51
C GLU A 69 -3.34 -6.64 12.23
N ASP A 70 -4.23 -6.22 11.35
CA ASP A 70 -5.39 -7.04 11.00
C ASP A 70 -5.06 -8.06 9.94
N ARG A 71 -3.88 -7.98 9.35
CA ARG A 71 -3.47 -8.82 8.23
C ARG A 71 -4.54 -8.81 7.15
N ASP A 72 -5.00 -7.61 6.82
CA ASP A 72 -6.11 -7.41 5.89
C ASP A 72 -5.57 -7.34 4.48
N LEU A 73 -5.41 -8.50 3.87
CA LEU A 73 -4.83 -8.59 2.54
C LEU A 73 -5.73 -7.93 1.49
N ALA A 74 -7.04 -8.00 1.68
CA ALA A 74 -7.97 -7.36 0.75
C ALA A 74 -7.79 -5.85 0.76
N GLU A 75 -7.62 -5.27 1.95
CA GLU A 75 -7.40 -3.84 2.06
C GLU A 75 -6.06 -3.45 1.45
N LEU A 76 -5.03 -4.25 1.69
CA LEU A 76 -3.72 -4.00 1.11
C LEU A 76 -3.79 -4.01 -0.41
N ALA A 77 -4.49 -4.98 -0.98
CA ALA A 77 -4.65 -5.07 -2.43
C ALA A 77 -5.40 -3.85 -2.97
N LYS A 78 -6.39 -3.38 -2.24
CA LYS A 78 -7.13 -2.20 -2.64
C LYS A 78 -6.23 -0.97 -2.65
N ILE A 79 -5.41 -0.82 -1.61
CA ILE A 79 -4.49 0.31 -1.52
C ILE A 79 -3.53 0.30 -2.70
N VAL A 80 -2.96 -0.86 -3.01
CA VAL A 80 -2.01 -0.97 -4.11
C VAL A 80 -2.70 -0.66 -5.43
N SER A 81 -3.93 -1.12 -5.60
CA SER A 81 -4.69 -0.83 -6.81
C SER A 81 -4.87 0.67 -6.98
N GLU A 82 -5.18 1.37 -5.90
CA GLU A 82 -5.35 2.82 -5.95
C GLU A 82 -4.04 3.53 -6.28
N LEU A 83 -2.94 3.04 -5.74
CA LEU A 83 -1.64 3.65 -6.01
C LEU A 83 -1.18 3.41 -7.44
N SER A 84 -1.66 2.34 -8.06
CA SER A 84 -1.25 1.98 -9.41
C SER A 84 -2.06 2.67 -10.50
N THR A 85 -3.10 3.37 -10.13
CA THR A 85 -4.00 4.01 -11.09
C THR A 85 -3.46 5.30 -11.67
#